data_86c0ec9b934bdf92c0f69109cc09a9d7
#
_entry.id   86c0ec9b934bdf92c0f69109cc09a9d7
#
_cell.length_a   1.000
_cell.length_b   1.000
_cell.length_c   1.000
_cell.angle_alpha   90.00
_cell.angle_beta   90.00
_cell.angle_gamma   90.00
#
_symmetry.space_group_name_H-M   'P 1'
#
loop_
_entity.id
_entity.type
_entity.pdbx_description
1 polymer ?
#
loop_
_entity_poly.entity_id
_entity_poly.type
_entity_poly.pdbx_seq_one_letter_code
_entity_poly.pdbx_strand_id
1 'polypeptide(L)'
;IVLIIVSILSLAFNSLEFGLDFTSGTSVRLSYSEAVVVQDVNQTLRDNGYEDAVVVTFGSDRDIRILLPVDETVAIGEQAAQAVIVGESIAELLQSSSGSEISLLGSDYVSAKVGGELVESGGIGMLVALAIIMVYIAMRFQFKFSVGAVVALAHDLIITLGIFSLFRIEFNLNTLAALLAIIGYSLNDTIVVSDRIRENFRRLRKGTPLEMVNISLNQTLSRTLITSLTTLLVLFSILFIGGESTQGFAVALIIGVVIGTYSSIYIASNVILYMNVTREDLMLPVKEGAELDDIP
;
A
#
# COMPACT_ATOMS: atom_id res chain seq x y z
N ILE A 1 -2.61 18.31 -4.47
CA ILE A 1 -1.72 19.02 -3.51
C ILE A 1 -2.26 18.84 -2.10
N VAL A 2 -3.52 19.20 -1.79
CA VAL A 2 -4.10 19.12 -0.43
C VAL A 2 -3.94 17.71 0.16
N LEU A 3 -4.31 16.65 -0.58
CA LEU A 3 -4.17 15.27 -0.13
C LEU A 3 -2.72 14.90 0.23
N ILE A 4 -1.75 15.32 -0.57
CA ILE A 4 -0.32 15.07 -0.26
C ILE A 4 0.07 15.76 1.05
N ILE A 5 -0.31 17.03 1.22
CA ILE A 5 0.02 17.79 2.44
C ILE A 5 -0.61 17.10 3.67
N VAL A 6 -1.88 16.74 3.60
CA VAL A 6 -2.57 16.02 4.67
C VAL A 6 -1.90 14.68 4.94
N SER A 7 -1.52 13.93 3.91
CA SER A 7 -0.81 12.65 4.04
C SER A 7 0.55 12.80 4.73
N ILE A 8 1.35 13.78 4.31
CA ILE A 8 2.66 14.03 4.93
C ILE A 8 2.51 14.48 6.38
N LEU A 9 1.56 15.37 6.66
CA LEU A 9 1.28 15.81 8.04
C LEU A 9 0.80 14.63 8.91
N SER A 10 -0.11 13.80 8.40
CA SER A 10 -0.57 12.63 9.13
C SER A 10 0.58 11.66 9.43
N LEU A 11 1.42 11.35 8.44
CA LEU A 11 2.60 10.49 8.62
C LEU A 11 3.59 11.07 9.64
N ALA A 12 3.77 12.40 9.65
CA ALA A 12 4.69 13.07 10.57
C ALA A 12 4.17 13.11 12.02
N PHE A 13 2.86 13.29 12.23
CA PHE A 13 2.28 13.46 13.57
C PHE A 13 1.66 12.18 14.13
N ASN A 14 1.02 11.38 13.30
CA ASN A 14 0.32 10.16 13.72
C ASN A 14 1.15 8.89 13.52
N SER A 15 2.21 8.94 12.67
CA SER A 15 2.98 7.76 12.25
C SER A 15 2.11 6.69 11.59
N LEU A 16 2.65 5.50 11.33
CA LEU A 16 1.90 4.32 10.90
C LEU A 16 1.59 3.44 12.11
N GLU A 17 0.42 2.84 12.12
CA GLU A 17 0.04 1.82 13.08
C GLU A 17 0.62 0.47 12.62
N PHE A 18 1.82 0.13 13.09
CA PHE A 18 2.46 -1.12 12.69
C PHE A 18 1.79 -2.32 13.35
N GLY A 19 1.45 -3.30 12.51
CA GLY A 19 0.98 -4.61 12.98
C GLY A 19 2.10 -5.45 13.58
N LEU A 20 1.71 -6.61 14.13
CA LEU A 20 2.65 -7.52 14.78
C LEU A 20 3.79 -8.00 13.91
N ASP A 21 3.58 -8.08 12.61
CA ASP A 21 4.64 -8.48 11.68
C ASP A 21 5.88 -7.57 11.79
N PHE A 22 5.68 -6.33 12.19
CA PHE A 22 6.71 -5.30 12.32
C PHE A 22 7.01 -4.91 13.77
N THR A 23 6.11 -5.19 14.69
CA THR A 23 6.30 -5.00 16.12
C THR A 23 6.56 -6.34 16.78
N SER A 24 7.30 -6.37 17.87
CA SER A 24 7.51 -7.59 18.63
C SER A 24 6.40 -7.76 19.69
N GLY A 25 6.06 -9.00 19.99
CA GLY A 25 5.11 -9.28 21.03
C GLY A 25 4.26 -10.52 20.79
N THR A 26 3.31 -10.72 21.69
CA THR A 26 2.31 -11.79 21.60
C THR A 26 0.97 -11.22 21.12
N SER A 27 0.38 -11.86 20.14
CA SER A 27 -0.99 -11.59 19.67
C SER A 27 -1.91 -12.70 20.12
N VAL A 28 -2.92 -12.35 20.86
CA VAL A 28 -3.99 -13.26 21.28
C VAL A 28 -5.27 -12.85 20.54
N ARG A 29 -5.84 -13.76 19.78
CA ARG A 29 -7.10 -13.54 19.04
C ARG A 29 -8.23 -14.31 19.75
N LEU A 30 -9.27 -13.58 20.12
CA LEU A 30 -10.42 -14.12 20.85
C LEU A 30 -11.72 -13.79 20.10
N SER A 31 -12.65 -14.74 20.13
CA SER A 31 -14.02 -14.53 19.64
C SER A 31 -15.01 -14.67 20.79
N TYR A 32 -15.87 -13.67 20.93
CA TYR A 32 -16.95 -13.64 21.92
C TYR A 32 -18.26 -14.11 21.32
N SER A 33 -19.14 -14.67 22.14
CA SER A 33 -20.50 -15.03 21.72
C SER A 33 -21.36 -13.80 21.40
N GLU A 34 -21.06 -12.65 22.03
CA GLU A 34 -21.78 -11.38 21.89
C GLU A 34 -20.82 -10.23 21.53
N ALA A 35 -21.38 -9.10 21.08
CA ALA A 35 -20.58 -7.91 20.78
C ALA A 35 -19.84 -7.42 22.04
N VAL A 36 -18.57 -7.09 21.88
CA VAL A 36 -17.68 -6.74 22.99
C VAL A 36 -17.36 -5.25 23.01
N VAL A 37 -17.31 -4.68 24.21
CA VAL A 37 -16.85 -3.31 24.43
C VAL A 37 -15.36 -3.35 24.74
N VAL A 38 -14.52 -2.88 23.80
CA VAL A 38 -13.06 -2.89 23.91
C VAL A 38 -12.55 -2.22 25.19
N GLN A 39 -13.23 -1.17 25.66
CA GLN A 39 -12.86 -0.45 26.88
C GLN A 39 -12.95 -1.32 28.13
N ASP A 40 -13.97 -2.17 28.23
CA ASP A 40 -14.16 -3.07 29.37
C ASP A 40 -13.09 -4.16 29.39
N VAL A 41 -12.73 -4.68 28.21
CA VAL A 41 -11.63 -5.64 28.07
C VAL A 41 -10.30 -5.01 28.47
N ASN A 42 -10.00 -3.79 27.97
CA ASN A 42 -8.80 -3.07 28.35
C ASN A 42 -8.71 -2.83 29.86
N GLN A 43 -9.83 -2.45 30.49
CA GLN A 43 -9.86 -2.25 31.94
C GLN A 43 -9.59 -3.56 32.70
N THR A 44 -10.23 -4.64 32.27
CA THR A 44 -10.03 -5.96 32.90
C THR A 44 -8.58 -6.42 32.79
N LEU A 45 -7.95 -6.23 31.61
CA LEU A 45 -6.55 -6.60 31.41
C LEU A 45 -5.61 -5.77 32.29
N ARG A 46 -5.80 -4.45 32.37
CA ARG A 46 -4.99 -3.57 33.24
C ARG A 46 -5.11 -3.95 34.72
N ASP A 47 -6.34 -4.22 35.19
CA ASP A 47 -6.59 -4.60 36.59
C ASP A 47 -5.95 -5.94 36.96
N ASN A 48 -5.56 -6.75 35.95
CA ASN A 48 -4.91 -8.05 36.12
C ASN A 48 -3.44 -8.09 35.69
N GLY A 49 -2.79 -6.93 35.57
CA GLY A 49 -1.33 -6.83 35.36
C GLY A 49 -0.87 -6.75 33.89
N TYR A 50 -1.80 -6.64 32.94
CA TYR A 50 -1.48 -6.42 31.53
C TYR A 50 -1.66 -4.93 31.18
N GLU A 51 -0.89 -4.05 31.83
CA GLU A 51 -1.05 -2.59 31.71
C GLU A 51 -0.78 -2.07 30.28
N ASP A 52 0.17 -2.69 29.56
CA ASP A 52 0.60 -2.30 28.21
C ASP A 52 -0.14 -3.08 27.11
N ALA A 53 -1.17 -3.85 27.45
CA ALA A 53 -1.98 -4.55 26.46
C ALA A 53 -2.77 -3.57 25.59
N VAL A 54 -2.72 -3.78 24.28
CA VAL A 54 -3.52 -3.03 23.31
C VAL A 54 -4.61 -3.95 22.77
N VAL A 55 -5.88 -3.56 22.96
CA VAL A 55 -7.02 -4.33 22.45
C VAL A 55 -7.63 -3.63 21.27
N VAL A 56 -7.77 -4.34 20.18
CA VAL A 56 -8.43 -3.87 18.95
C VAL A 56 -9.51 -4.86 18.51
N THR A 57 -10.58 -4.36 17.94
CA THR A 57 -11.58 -5.22 17.28
C THR A 57 -11.06 -5.61 15.91
N PHE A 58 -11.41 -6.81 15.45
CA PHE A 58 -11.02 -7.27 14.13
C PHE A 58 -12.13 -8.10 13.47
N GLY A 59 -12.38 -7.81 12.20
CA GLY A 59 -13.38 -8.55 11.41
C GLY A 59 -14.83 -8.34 11.84
N SER A 60 -15.16 -8.50 13.10
CA SER A 60 -16.49 -8.30 13.65
C SER A 60 -16.46 -7.55 15.00
N ASP A 61 -17.64 -7.16 15.50
CA ASP A 61 -17.80 -6.55 16.82
C ASP A 61 -17.66 -7.58 17.99
N ARG A 62 -17.50 -8.85 17.66
CA ARG A 62 -17.31 -9.96 18.60
C ARG A 62 -15.88 -10.44 18.67
N ASP A 63 -15.08 -10.14 17.67
CA ASP A 63 -13.72 -10.62 17.57
C ASP A 63 -12.76 -9.51 18.02
N ILE A 64 -11.86 -9.88 18.92
CA ILE A 64 -10.82 -8.96 19.41
C ILE A 64 -9.45 -9.57 19.25
N ARG A 65 -8.48 -8.69 19.05
CA ARG A 65 -7.07 -9.00 19.09
C ARG A 65 -6.44 -8.23 20.25
N ILE A 66 -5.72 -8.95 21.09
CA ILE A 66 -4.96 -8.40 22.20
C ILE A 66 -3.49 -8.49 21.85
N LEU A 67 -2.81 -7.35 21.81
CA LEU A 67 -1.39 -7.23 21.57
C LEU A 67 -0.68 -7.01 22.89
N LEU A 68 0.27 -7.88 23.22
CA LEU A 68 1.10 -7.79 24.40
C LEU A 68 2.55 -7.52 24.01
N PRO A 69 3.25 -6.60 24.69
CA PRO A 69 4.66 -6.37 24.45
C PRO A 69 5.48 -7.65 24.76
N VAL A 70 6.72 -7.66 24.29
CA VAL A 70 7.66 -8.76 24.55
C VAL A 70 7.95 -8.84 26.03
N ASP A 71 7.80 -10.03 26.61
CA ASP A 71 8.35 -10.34 27.92
C ASP A 71 9.84 -10.71 27.77
N GLU A 72 10.72 -9.76 28.09
CA GLU A 72 12.16 -9.93 28.00
C GLU A 72 12.72 -10.97 28.98
N THR A 73 11.92 -11.41 29.95
CA THR A 73 12.33 -12.42 30.95
C THR A 73 12.26 -13.84 30.41
N VAL A 74 11.53 -14.05 29.29
CA VAL A 74 11.36 -15.37 28.68
C VAL A 74 12.49 -15.67 27.69
N ALA A 75 13.09 -16.85 27.82
CA ALA A 75 14.17 -17.29 26.93
C ALA A 75 13.70 -17.37 25.46
N ILE A 76 14.59 -16.97 24.53
CA ILE A 76 14.28 -16.83 23.08
C ILE A 76 13.68 -18.12 22.46
N GLY A 77 13.95 -19.30 23.00
CA GLY A 77 13.40 -20.57 22.49
C GLY A 77 12.02 -20.95 23.09
N GLU A 78 11.57 -20.28 24.13
CA GLU A 78 10.35 -20.62 24.89
C GLU A 78 9.21 -19.63 24.63
N GLN A 79 9.49 -18.53 23.94
CA GLN A 79 8.53 -17.43 23.73
C GLN A 79 7.27 -17.85 22.96
N ALA A 80 7.40 -18.75 21.97
CA ALA A 80 6.23 -19.25 21.23
C ALA A 80 5.34 -20.16 22.12
N ALA A 81 5.94 -20.98 22.97
CA ALA A 81 5.19 -21.79 23.94
C ALA A 81 4.54 -20.92 25.01
N GLN A 82 5.26 -19.89 25.47
CA GLN A 82 4.74 -18.92 26.42
C GLN A 82 3.55 -18.13 25.84
N ALA A 83 3.58 -17.78 24.56
CA ALA A 83 2.47 -17.09 23.90
C ALA A 83 1.18 -17.89 23.95
N VAL A 84 1.25 -19.22 23.78
CA VAL A 84 0.08 -20.10 23.91
C VAL A 84 -0.46 -20.07 25.34
N ILE A 85 0.42 -20.21 26.34
CA ILE A 85 0.05 -20.19 27.76
C ILE A 85 -0.60 -18.85 28.13
N VAL A 86 0.00 -17.75 27.69
CA VAL A 86 -0.54 -16.39 27.91
C VAL A 86 -1.90 -16.24 27.24
N GLY A 87 -2.05 -16.74 26.00
CA GLY A 87 -3.31 -16.71 25.29
C GLY A 87 -4.44 -17.46 26.01
N GLU A 88 -4.15 -18.65 26.52
CA GLU A 88 -5.10 -19.44 27.33
C GLU A 88 -5.44 -18.73 28.65
N SER A 89 -4.44 -18.20 29.36
CA SER A 89 -4.64 -17.46 30.60
C SER A 89 -5.51 -16.21 30.41
N ILE A 90 -5.31 -15.47 29.34
CA ILE A 90 -6.12 -14.28 29.02
C ILE A 90 -7.55 -14.69 28.65
N ALA A 91 -7.72 -15.76 27.88
CA ALA A 91 -9.05 -16.26 27.53
C ALA A 91 -9.83 -16.66 28.77
N GLU A 92 -9.22 -17.41 29.73
CA GLU A 92 -9.82 -17.80 31.00
C GLU A 92 -10.14 -16.58 31.89
N LEU A 93 -9.21 -15.61 31.95
CA LEU A 93 -9.40 -14.39 32.73
C LEU A 93 -10.63 -13.61 32.24
N LEU A 94 -10.69 -13.37 30.93
CA LEU A 94 -11.77 -12.61 30.32
C LEU A 94 -13.11 -13.36 30.36
N GLN A 95 -13.09 -14.69 30.21
CA GLN A 95 -14.28 -15.52 30.36
C GLN A 95 -14.84 -15.47 31.80
N SER A 96 -13.94 -15.49 32.79
CA SER A 96 -14.35 -15.41 34.21
C SER A 96 -14.89 -14.04 34.58
N SER A 97 -14.40 -12.97 33.97
CA SER A 97 -14.79 -11.59 34.26
C SER A 97 -16.05 -11.15 33.51
N SER A 98 -16.22 -11.56 32.26
CA SER A 98 -17.37 -11.17 31.44
C SER A 98 -18.57 -12.10 31.57
N GLY A 99 -18.38 -13.35 32.02
CA GLY A 99 -19.40 -14.38 32.00
C GLY A 99 -19.85 -14.82 30.59
N SER A 100 -19.23 -14.29 29.55
CA SER A 100 -19.49 -14.65 28.16
C SER A 100 -18.65 -15.83 27.72
N GLU A 101 -19.17 -16.65 26.83
CA GLU A 101 -18.37 -17.72 26.22
C GLU A 101 -17.34 -17.11 25.27
N ILE A 102 -16.06 -17.41 25.51
CA ILE A 102 -14.93 -16.88 24.74
C ILE A 102 -14.18 -18.05 24.13
N SER A 103 -13.93 -17.94 22.83
CA SER A 103 -13.15 -18.91 22.05
C SER A 103 -11.79 -18.33 21.69
N LEU A 104 -10.71 -19.02 22.05
CA LEU A 104 -9.35 -18.67 21.61
C LEU A 104 -9.20 -19.09 20.15
N LEU A 105 -9.08 -18.12 19.26
CA LEU A 105 -8.88 -18.33 17.82
C LEU A 105 -7.41 -18.61 17.48
N GLY A 106 -6.49 -18.11 18.28
CA GLY A 106 -5.06 -18.33 18.13
C GLY A 106 -4.22 -17.40 18.99
N SER A 107 -2.98 -17.81 19.23
CA SER A 107 -1.97 -17.01 19.89
C SER A 107 -0.65 -17.15 19.14
N ASP A 108 -0.12 -16.03 18.65
CA ASP A 108 1.07 -15.95 17.82
C ASP A 108 2.12 -15.09 18.52
N TYR A 109 3.39 -15.46 18.38
CA TYR A 109 4.53 -14.68 18.90
C TYR A 109 5.43 -14.21 17.77
N VAL A 110 5.76 -12.92 17.76
CA VAL A 110 6.73 -12.30 16.86
C VAL A 110 7.90 -11.76 17.67
N SER A 111 9.12 -12.22 17.38
CA SER A 111 10.32 -11.72 18.06
C SER A 111 10.72 -10.34 17.56
N ALA A 112 11.26 -9.49 18.44
CA ALA A 112 11.75 -8.15 18.11
C ALA A 112 12.77 -8.15 16.96
N LYS A 113 13.61 -9.17 16.90
CA LYS A 113 14.60 -9.31 15.85
C LYS A 113 13.94 -9.52 14.48
N VAL A 114 12.93 -10.38 14.40
CA VAL A 114 12.21 -10.67 13.15
C VAL A 114 11.43 -9.46 12.69
N GLY A 115 10.70 -8.78 13.58
CA GLY A 115 9.97 -7.56 13.25
C GLY A 115 10.87 -6.46 12.69
N GLY A 116 12.01 -6.19 13.34
CA GLY A 116 12.99 -5.21 12.87
C GLY A 116 13.61 -5.56 11.51
N GLU A 117 13.99 -6.84 11.30
CA GLU A 117 14.50 -7.32 10.01
C GLU A 117 13.47 -7.20 8.88
N LEU A 118 12.17 -7.39 9.19
CA LEU A 118 11.09 -7.25 8.22
C LEU A 118 10.85 -5.79 7.82
N VAL A 119 10.92 -4.84 8.77
CA VAL A 119 10.83 -3.40 8.46
C VAL A 119 11.98 -2.96 7.55
N GLU A 120 13.21 -3.34 7.90
CA GLU A 120 14.39 -2.99 7.12
C GLU A 120 14.35 -3.63 5.73
N SER A 121 14.11 -4.94 5.66
CA SER A 121 14.06 -5.68 4.38
C SER A 121 12.89 -5.22 3.50
N GLY A 122 11.73 -4.92 4.09
CA GLY A 122 10.57 -4.40 3.37
C GLY A 122 10.83 -3.00 2.81
N GLY A 123 11.43 -2.12 3.59
CA GLY A 123 11.83 -0.77 3.16
C GLY A 123 12.87 -0.81 2.04
N ILE A 124 13.93 -1.61 2.21
CA ILE A 124 14.96 -1.80 1.18
C ILE A 124 14.35 -2.42 -0.08
N GLY A 125 13.51 -3.45 0.06
CA GLY A 125 12.83 -4.10 -1.07
C GLY A 125 11.99 -3.11 -1.88
N MET A 126 11.27 -2.22 -1.23
CA MET A 126 10.48 -1.18 -1.88
C MET A 126 11.38 -0.18 -2.64
N LEU A 127 12.47 0.28 -2.01
CA LEU A 127 13.42 1.20 -2.66
C LEU A 127 14.10 0.56 -3.87
N VAL A 128 14.51 -0.71 -3.76
CA VAL A 128 15.09 -1.48 -4.87
C VAL A 128 14.10 -1.66 -6.00
N ALA A 129 12.84 -2.00 -5.69
CA ALA A 129 11.78 -2.12 -6.69
C ALA A 129 11.58 -0.80 -7.43
N LEU A 130 11.48 0.33 -6.72
CA LEU A 130 11.35 1.66 -7.33
C LEU A 130 12.55 2.00 -8.21
N ALA A 131 13.78 1.69 -7.76
CA ALA A 131 15.00 1.94 -8.53
C ALA A 131 15.04 1.12 -9.82
N ILE A 132 14.73 -0.18 -9.76
CA ILE A 132 14.69 -1.07 -10.93
C ILE A 132 13.64 -0.57 -11.94
N ILE A 133 12.46 -0.20 -11.44
CA ILE A 133 11.39 0.34 -12.27
C ILE A 133 11.80 1.64 -12.94
N MET A 134 12.45 2.55 -12.21
CA MET A 134 12.95 3.79 -12.77
C MET A 134 13.94 3.55 -13.90
N VAL A 135 14.90 2.63 -13.70
CA VAL A 135 15.86 2.23 -14.73
C VAL A 135 15.15 1.64 -15.94
N TYR A 136 14.22 0.70 -15.73
CA TYR A 136 13.44 0.11 -16.82
C TYR A 136 12.69 1.15 -17.64
N ILE A 137 12.00 2.10 -16.98
CA ILE A 137 11.26 3.16 -17.69
C ILE A 137 12.22 4.11 -18.40
N ALA A 138 13.37 4.45 -17.80
CA ALA A 138 14.38 5.30 -18.43
C ALA A 138 14.97 4.65 -19.69
N MET A 139 15.16 3.34 -19.69
CA MET A 139 15.62 2.59 -20.86
C MET A 139 14.53 2.43 -21.95
N ARG A 140 13.29 2.20 -21.53
CA ARG A 140 12.15 1.94 -22.42
C ARG A 140 11.54 3.22 -23.00
N PHE A 141 11.54 4.29 -22.19
CA PHE A 141 11.03 5.62 -22.53
C PHE A 141 12.15 6.66 -22.39
N GLN A 142 11.86 7.88 -22.75
CA GLN A 142 12.79 8.98 -22.54
C GLN A 142 12.79 9.44 -21.07
N PHE A 143 13.88 10.06 -20.64
CA PHE A 143 14.08 10.51 -19.26
C PHE A 143 12.90 11.35 -18.71
N LYS A 144 12.33 12.25 -19.54
CA LYS A 144 11.18 13.09 -19.12
C LYS A 144 9.95 12.26 -18.71
N PHE A 145 9.69 11.15 -19.40
CA PHE A 145 8.59 10.24 -19.07
C PHE A 145 8.89 9.41 -17.82
N SER A 146 10.15 9.03 -17.62
CA SER A 146 10.56 8.32 -16.40
C SER A 146 10.35 9.15 -15.16
N VAL A 147 10.72 10.43 -15.21
CA VAL A 147 10.49 11.37 -14.10
C VAL A 147 8.99 11.51 -13.82
N GLY A 148 8.16 11.67 -14.86
CA GLY A 148 6.71 11.74 -14.71
C GLY A 148 6.14 10.51 -14.01
N ALA A 149 6.58 9.31 -14.42
CA ALA A 149 6.13 8.06 -13.82
C ALA A 149 6.58 7.90 -12.36
N VAL A 150 7.84 8.23 -12.04
CA VAL A 150 8.36 8.14 -10.66
C VAL A 150 7.65 9.12 -9.72
N VAL A 151 7.39 10.34 -10.18
CA VAL A 151 6.65 11.35 -9.39
C VAL A 151 5.22 10.89 -9.15
N ALA A 152 4.55 10.30 -10.16
CA ALA A 152 3.22 9.73 -10.00
C ALA A 152 3.20 8.57 -8.98
N LEU A 153 4.17 7.66 -9.05
CA LEU A 153 4.31 6.56 -8.09
C LEU A 153 4.57 7.04 -6.66
N ALA A 154 5.47 8.00 -6.49
CA ALA A 154 5.73 8.59 -5.18
C ALA A 154 4.48 9.26 -4.60
N HIS A 155 3.73 9.98 -5.44
CA HIS A 155 2.43 10.55 -5.09
C HIS A 155 1.45 9.48 -4.58
N ASP A 156 1.32 8.36 -5.29
CA ASP A 156 0.38 7.29 -4.97
C ASP A 156 0.73 6.61 -3.65
N LEU A 157 2.01 6.31 -3.43
CA LEU A 157 2.51 5.72 -2.20
C LEU A 157 2.33 6.65 -1.00
N ILE A 158 2.69 7.94 -1.13
CA ILE A 158 2.55 8.92 -0.04
C ILE A 158 1.08 9.06 0.37
N ILE A 159 0.15 9.12 -0.59
CA ILE A 159 -1.26 9.25 -0.26
C ILE A 159 -1.80 7.96 0.36
N THR A 160 -1.45 6.80 -0.19
CA THR A 160 -1.90 5.51 0.38
C THR A 160 -1.42 5.36 1.83
N LEU A 161 -0.13 5.58 2.10
CA LEU A 161 0.42 5.55 3.45
C LEU A 161 -0.20 6.62 4.35
N GLY A 162 -0.43 7.82 3.81
CA GLY A 162 -1.08 8.91 4.54
C GLY A 162 -2.50 8.60 4.96
N ILE A 163 -3.27 7.91 4.13
CA ILE A 163 -4.62 7.44 4.47
C ILE A 163 -4.55 6.38 5.57
N PHE A 164 -3.61 5.43 5.49
CA PHE A 164 -3.39 4.44 6.54
C PHE A 164 -3.06 5.10 7.88
N SER A 165 -2.16 6.09 7.87
CA SER A 165 -1.81 6.87 9.06
C SER A 165 -3.00 7.67 9.61
N LEU A 166 -3.77 8.33 8.73
CA LEU A 166 -4.89 9.20 9.13
C LEU A 166 -6.03 8.43 9.80
N PHE A 167 -6.37 7.26 9.24
CA PHE A 167 -7.46 6.42 9.73
C PHE A 167 -6.99 5.34 10.72
N ARG A 168 -5.71 5.36 11.12
CA ARG A 168 -5.15 4.37 12.04
C ARG A 168 -5.38 2.93 11.59
N ILE A 169 -5.23 2.68 10.29
CA ILE A 169 -5.37 1.34 9.71
C ILE A 169 -4.07 0.59 9.95
N GLU A 170 -4.16 -0.64 10.45
CA GLU A 170 -3.01 -1.49 10.73
C GLU A 170 -2.17 -1.75 9.47
N PHE A 171 -0.89 -1.44 9.55
CA PHE A 171 0.10 -1.69 8.51
C PHE A 171 0.85 -2.98 8.81
N ASN A 172 0.53 -4.04 8.06
CA ASN A 172 1.11 -5.37 8.19
C ASN A 172 1.82 -5.83 6.90
N LEU A 173 2.39 -7.04 6.87
CA LEU A 173 3.07 -7.58 5.70
C LEU A 173 2.17 -7.67 4.46
N ASN A 174 0.88 -7.97 4.63
CA ASN A 174 -0.07 -8.00 3.52
C ASN A 174 -0.27 -6.60 2.93
N THR A 175 -0.31 -5.57 3.78
CA THR A 175 -0.36 -4.17 3.35
C THR A 175 0.92 -3.76 2.60
N LEU A 176 2.10 -4.18 3.08
CA LEU A 176 3.36 -3.97 2.38
C LEU A 176 3.34 -4.63 0.98
N ALA A 177 2.87 -5.88 0.89
CA ALA A 177 2.70 -6.56 -0.39
C ALA A 177 1.72 -5.82 -1.32
N ALA A 178 0.63 -5.26 -0.77
CA ALA A 178 -0.28 -4.41 -1.51
C ALA A 178 0.40 -3.15 -2.06
N LEU A 179 1.26 -2.48 -1.29
CA LEU A 179 2.03 -1.32 -1.79
C LEU A 179 2.91 -1.68 -2.99
N LEU A 180 3.59 -2.83 -2.95
CA LEU A 180 4.37 -3.31 -4.08
C LEU A 180 3.48 -3.59 -5.31
N ALA A 181 2.29 -4.16 -5.09
CA ALA A 181 1.31 -4.38 -6.16
C ALA A 181 0.76 -3.05 -6.73
N ILE A 182 0.53 -2.02 -5.89
CA ILE A 182 0.13 -0.67 -6.33
C ILE A 182 1.16 -0.07 -7.28
N ILE A 183 2.45 -0.21 -6.97
CA ILE A 183 3.53 0.27 -7.83
C ILE A 183 3.39 -0.33 -9.24
N GLY A 184 3.20 -1.65 -9.33
CA GLY A 184 3.02 -2.33 -10.62
C GLY A 184 1.74 -1.92 -11.35
N TYR A 185 0.64 -1.77 -10.61
CA TYR A 185 -0.65 -1.39 -11.17
C TYR A 185 -0.66 0.04 -11.71
N SER A 186 -0.23 1.01 -10.92
CA SER A 186 -0.17 2.42 -11.31
C SER A 186 0.76 2.66 -12.50
N LEU A 187 1.89 1.92 -12.52
CA LEU A 187 2.80 1.95 -13.66
C LEU A 187 2.16 1.50 -14.96
N ASN A 188 1.34 0.45 -14.94
CA ASN A 188 0.70 -0.06 -16.16
C ASN A 188 -0.11 1.03 -16.85
N ASP A 189 -0.91 1.78 -16.12
CA ASP A 189 -1.71 2.87 -16.69
C ASP A 189 -0.83 4.05 -17.12
N THR A 190 0.17 4.42 -16.31
CA THR A 190 1.13 5.49 -16.67
C THR A 190 1.89 5.17 -17.94
N ILE A 191 2.29 3.91 -18.16
CA ILE A 191 2.97 3.45 -19.39
C ILE A 191 2.03 3.57 -20.58
N VAL A 192 0.77 3.14 -20.48
CA VAL A 192 -0.22 3.22 -21.57
C VAL A 192 -0.46 4.66 -21.99
N VAL A 193 -0.64 5.57 -21.02
CA VAL A 193 -0.83 7.00 -21.28
C VAL A 193 0.43 7.60 -21.92
N SER A 194 1.60 7.30 -21.38
CA SER A 194 2.89 7.80 -21.89
C SER A 194 3.18 7.34 -23.30
N ASP A 195 2.90 6.07 -23.61
CA ASP A 195 3.08 5.54 -24.97
C ASP A 195 2.14 6.22 -25.97
N ARG A 196 0.90 6.47 -25.58
CA ARG A 196 -0.07 7.20 -26.40
C ARG A 196 0.32 8.65 -26.62
N ILE A 197 0.82 9.34 -25.58
CA ILE A 197 1.37 10.69 -25.71
C ILE A 197 2.51 10.68 -26.74
N ARG A 198 3.46 9.77 -26.59
CA ARG A 198 4.60 9.62 -27.49
C ARG A 198 4.16 9.34 -28.94
N GLU A 199 3.19 8.45 -29.15
CA GLU A 199 2.64 8.16 -30.48
C GLU A 199 2.03 9.41 -31.10
N ASN A 200 1.19 10.15 -30.39
CA ASN A 200 0.52 11.34 -30.89
C ASN A 200 1.51 12.47 -31.22
N PHE A 201 2.54 12.67 -30.39
CA PHE A 201 3.61 13.64 -30.73
C PHE A 201 4.35 13.31 -32.05
N ARG A 202 4.47 12.01 -32.38
CA ARG A 202 5.09 11.56 -33.65
C ARG A 202 4.16 11.70 -34.85
N ARG A 203 2.87 11.35 -34.65
CA ARG A 203 1.88 11.29 -35.74
C ARG A 203 1.29 12.66 -36.09
N LEU A 204 0.95 13.47 -35.09
CA LEU A 204 0.27 14.75 -35.28
C LEU A 204 1.31 15.83 -35.53
N ARG A 205 1.28 16.40 -36.76
CA ARG A 205 2.27 17.39 -37.17
C ARG A 205 1.98 18.81 -36.68
N LYS A 206 0.77 19.10 -36.23
CA LYS A 206 0.29 20.42 -35.77
C LYS A 206 -0.34 20.30 -34.40
N GLY A 207 -0.17 21.32 -33.57
CA GLY A 207 -0.75 21.43 -32.24
C GLY A 207 0.29 21.72 -31.16
N THR A 208 -0.17 22.22 -30.03
CA THR A 208 0.64 22.48 -28.84
C THR A 208 0.88 21.19 -28.04
N PRO A 209 1.94 21.10 -27.23
CA PRO A 209 2.15 19.95 -26.32
C PRO A 209 0.93 19.64 -25.45
N LEU A 210 0.23 20.65 -24.94
CA LEU A 210 -0.97 20.50 -24.15
C LEU A 210 -2.11 19.83 -24.94
N GLU A 211 -2.33 20.22 -26.18
CA GLU A 211 -3.33 19.60 -27.06
C GLU A 211 -3.01 18.13 -27.33
N MET A 212 -1.72 17.81 -27.58
CA MET A 212 -1.27 16.42 -27.80
C MET A 212 -1.52 15.55 -26.59
N VAL A 213 -1.20 16.04 -25.40
CA VAL A 213 -1.45 15.34 -24.16
C VAL A 213 -2.96 15.15 -23.95
N ASN A 214 -3.79 16.18 -24.11
CA ASN A 214 -5.24 16.08 -23.94
C ASN A 214 -5.88 15.08 -24.93
N ILE A 215 -5.46 15.07 -26.18
CA ILE A 215 -5.91 14.09 -27.17
C ILE A 215 -5.54 12.66 -26.71
N SER A 216 -4.32 12.48 -26.24
CA SER A 216 -3.81 11.19 -25.80
C SER A 216 -4.58 10.66 -24.57
N LEU A 217 -4.83 11.54 -23.59
CA LEU A 217 -5.62 11.21 -22.40
C LEU A 217 -7.03 10.78 -22.77
N ASN A 218 -7.71 11.54 -23.64
CA ASN A 218 -9.06 11.17 -24.08
C ASN A 218 -9.10 9.83 -24.83
N GLN A 219 -8.07 9.49 -25.57
CA GLN A 219 -7.98 8.22 -26.32
C GLN A 219 -7.73 7.02 -25.40
N THR A 220 -7.09 7.21 -24.23
CA THR A 220 -6.77 6.15 -23.28
C THR A 220 -7.77 6.06 -22.12
N LEU A 221 -8.55 7.13 -21.88
CA LEU A 221 -9.42 7.28 -20.71
C LEU A 221 -10.37 6.10 -20.51
N SER A 222 -11.07 5.66 -21.56
CA SER A 222 -12.03 4.55 -21.48
C SER A 222 -11.35 3.25 -21.03
N ARG A 223 -10.16 2.98 -21.56
CA ARG A 223 -9.39 1.79 -21.18
C ARG A 223 -8.97 1.85 -19.71
N THR A 224 -8.38 2.95 -19.28
CA THR A 224 -7.93 3.15 -17.91
C THR A 224 -9.10 3.04 -16.92
N LEU A 225 -10.24 3.66 -17.20
CA LEU A 225 -11.42 3.58 -16.34
C LEU A 225 -12.01 2.16 -16.26
N ILE A 226 -12.09 1.44 -17.39
CA ILE A 226 -12.62 0.07 -17.40
C ILE A 226 -11.69 -0.87 -16.63
N THR A 227 -10.37 -0.79 -16.85
CA THR A 227 -9.41 -1.63 -16.10
C THR A 227 -9.44 -1.35 -14.62
N SER A 228 -9.51 -0.09 -14.20
CA SER A 228 -9.62 0.28 -12.79
C SER A 228 -10.93 -0.20 -12.18
N LEU A 229 -12.06 0.00 -12.87
CA LEU A 229 -13.36 -0.43 -12.37
C LEU A 229 -13.44 -1.95 -12.20
N THR A 230 -12.97 -2.72 -13.17
CA THR A 230 -12.96 -4.20 -13.07
C THR A 230 -12.07 -4.68 -11.93
N THR A 231 -10.91 -4.06 -11.72
CA THR A 231 -10.04 -4.36 -10.58
C THR A 231 -10.70 -4.00 -9.25
N LEU A 232 -11.34 -2.83 -9.15
CA LEU A 232 -12.07 -2.43 -7.96
C LEU A 232 -13.21 -3.38 -7.61
N LEU A 233 -13.93 -3.92 -8.58
CA LEU A 233 -14.98 -4.94 -8.33
C LEU A 233 -14.41 -6.20 -7.66
N VAL A 234 -13.25 -6.67 -8.13
CA VAL A 234 -12.56 -7.81 -7.50
C VAL A 234 -12.10 -7.45 -6.08
N LEU A 235 -11.51 -6.29 -5.90
CA LEU A 235 -11.01 -5.84 -4.60
C LEU A 235 -12.12 -5.63 -3.58
N PHE A 236 -13.27 -5.09 -3.98
CA PHE A 236 -14.45 -5.02 -3.12
C PHE A 236 -14.98 -6.41 -2.75
N SER A 237 -14.93 -7.37 -3.69
CA SER A 237 -15.30 -8.76 -3.37
C SER A 237 -14.36 -9.35 -2.32
N ILE A 238 -13.05 -9.10 -2.42
CA ILE A 238 -12.07 -9.52 -1.40
C ILE A 238 -12.35 -8.80 -0.07
N LEU A 239 -12.65 -7.51 -0.10
CA LEU A 239 -12.93 -6.72 1.11
C LEU A 239 -14.13 -7.25 1.90
N PHE A 240 -15.21 -7.64 1.20
CA PHE A 240 -16.47 -8.06 1.85
C PHE A 240 -16.55 -9.56 2.14
N ILE A 241 -15.85 -10.39 1.35
CA ILE A 241 -15.95 -11.86 1.43
C ILE A 241 -14.65 -12.46 1.95
N GLY A 242 -13.52 -11.80 1.69
CA GLY A 242 -12.20 -12.23 2.17
C GLY A 242 -12.08 -12.06 3.67
N GLY A 243 -11.46 -13.02 4.36
CA GLY A 243 -11.23 -12.94 5.80
C GLY A 243 -10.39 -11.73 6.19
N GLU A 244 -10.30 -11.49 7.49
CA GLU A 244 -9.61 -10.35 8.11
C GLU A 244 -8.18 -10.14 7.60
N SER A 245 -7.40 -11.20 7.45
CA SER A 245 -6.02 -11.13 6.99
C SER A 245 -5.87 -10.50 5.59
N THR A 246 -6.94 -10.46 4.78
CA THR A 246 -6.94 -9.88 3.44
C THR A 246 -7.55 -8.48 3.38
N GLN A 247 -8.19 -8.01 4.46
CA GLN A 247 -8.85 -6.69 4.46
C GLN A 247 -7.85 -5.54 4.29
N GLY A 248 -6.76 -5.53 5.06
CA GLY A 248 -5.72 -4.50 4.93
C GLY A 248 -5.12 -4.44 3.52
N PHE A 249 -4.88 -5.61 2.92
CA PHE A 249 -4.44 -5.76 1.53
C PHE A 249 -5.47 -5.16 0.55
N ALA A 250 -6.74 -5.53 0.69
CA ALA A 250 -7.80 -5.05 -0.19
C ALA A 250 -8.00 -3.53 -0.07
N VAL A 251 -8.02 -2.98 1.16
CA VAL A 251 -8.15 -1.54 1.41
C VAL A 251 -6.98 -0.78 0.79
N ALA A 252 -5.74 -1.24 1.00
CA ALA A 252 -4.56 -0.60 0.41
C ALA A 252 -4.66 -0.56 -1.12
N LEU A 253 -5.01 -1.70 -1.75
CA LEU A 253 -5.16 -1.77 -3.20
C LEU A 253 -6.32 -0.93 -3.72
N ILE A 254 -7.46 -0.88 -3.05
CA ILE A 254 -8.59 -0.02 -3.44
C ILE A 254 -8.14 1.45 -3.47
N ILE A 255 -7.50 1.90 -2.40
CA ILE A 255 -6.96 3.26 -2.33
C ILE A 255 -5.95 3.49 -3.45
N GLY A 256 -4.97 2.56 -3.60
CA GLY A 256 -3.92 2.66 -4.60
C GLY A 256 -4.44 2.66 -6.03
N VAL A 257 -5.44 1.85 -6.37
CA VAL A 257 -6.06 1.82 -7.71
C VAL A 257 -6.80 3.13 -8.01
N VAL A 258 -7.56 3.67 -7.04
CA VAL A 258 -8.28 4.95 -7.21
C VAL A 258 -7.30 6.10 -7.39
N ILE A 259 -6.31 6.20 -6.51
CA ILE A 259 -5.30 7.27 -6.55
C ILE A 259 -4.40 7.11 -7.79
N GLY A 260 -3.97 5.89 -8.13
CA GLY A 260 -3.14 5.59 -9.30
C GLY A 260 -3.84 5.89 -10.62
N THR A 261 -5.15 5.62 -10.70
CA THR A 261 -5.95 6.02 -11.87
C THR A 261 -5.96 7.54 -12.05
N TYR A 262 -6.13 8.28 -10.96
CA TYR A 262 -6.06 9.74 -11.00
C TYR A 262 -4.64 10.22 -11.35
N SER A 263 -3.61 9.65 -10.75
CA SER A 263 -2.23 10.10 -10.91
C SER A 263 -1.68 9.85 -12.30
N SER A 264 -1.99 8.70 -12.91
CA SER A 264 -1.59 8.39 -14.30
C SER A 264 -2.14 9.40 -15.31
N ILE A 265 -3.38 9.89 -15.10
CA ILE A 265 -4.03 10.86 -15.98
C ILE A 265 -3.52 12.28 -15.70
N TYR A 266 -3.47 12.69 -14.44
CA TYR A 266 -3.23 14.10 -14.10
C TYR A 266 -1.80 14.39 -13.62
N ILE A 267 -1.20 13.54 -12.80
CA ILE A 267 0.12 13.82 -12.22
C ILE A 267 1.22 13.53 -13.24
N ALA A 268 1.27 12.32 -13.79
CA ALA A 268 2.29 11.94 -14.76
C ALA A 268 2.27 12.87 -15.99
N SER A 269 1.09 13.15 -16.54
CA SER A 269 0.92 14.01 -17.71
C SER A 269 1.33 15.46 -17.46
N ASN A 270 0.98 16.02 -16.30
CA ASN A 270 1.38 17.39 -15.94
C ASN A 270 2.89 17.52 -15.71
N VAL A 271 3.53 16.50 -15.11
CA VAL A 271 4.99 16.50 -14.93
C VAL A 271 5.68 16.47 -16.31
N ILE A 272 5.19 15.65 -17.25
CA ILE A 272 5.71 15.60 -18.63
C ILE A 272 5.58 16.97 -19.30
N LEU A 273 4.44 17.65 -19.17
CA LEU A 273 4.23 18.99 -19.69
C LEU A 273 5.15 20.02 -19.02
N TYR A 274 5.31 19.97 -17.71
CA TYR A 274 6.19 20.85 -16.95
C TYR A 274 7.67 20.71 -17.35
N MET A 275 8.08 19.50 -17.74
CA MET A 275 9.42 19.23 -18.25
C MET A 275 9.62 19.69 -19.71
N ASN A 276 8.64 20.40 -20.29
CA ASN A 276 8.70 20.92 -21.66
C ASN A 276 9.08 19.83 -22.66
N VAL A 277 8.29 18.75 -22.70
CA VAL A 277 8.47 17.70 -23.69
C VAL A 277 8.23 18.30 -25.07
N THR A 278 9.18 18.11 -25.97
CA THR A 278 9.11 18.60 -27.37
C THR A 278 8.97 17.42 -28.32
N ARG A 279 8.60 17.72 -29.56
CA ARG A 279 8.55 16.72 -30.62
C ARG A 279 9.94 16.17 -30.94
N GLU A 280 10.96 17.03 -30.90
CA GLU A 280 12.35 16.67 -31.15
C GLU A 280 12.85 15.62 -30.15
N ASP A 281 12.48 15.73 -28.86
CA ASP A 281 12.77 14.74 -27.85
C ASP A 281 12.23 13.34 -28.22
N LEU A 282 11.18 13.26 -29.06
CA LEU A 282 10.43 12.03 -29.33
C LEU A 282 10.70 11.45 -30.73
N MET A 283 11.43 12.16 -31.57
CA MET A 283 11.84 11.65 -32.90
C MET A 283 12.91 10.57 -32.74
N LEU A 284 12.83 9.54 -33.56
CA LEU A 284 13.93 8.57 -33.68
C LEU A 284 15.15 9.28 -34.24
N PRO A 285 16.36 9.02 -33.73
CA PRO A 285 17.57 9.53 -34.34
C PRO A 285 17.59 9.08 -35.80
N VAL A 286 17.77 10.06 -36.73
CA VAL A 286 17.98 9.76 -38.14
C VAL A 286 19.26 8.92 -38.21
N LYS A 287 19.19 7.74 -38.82
CA LYS A 287 20.38 6.92 -39.03
C LYS A 287 21.31 7.74 -39.92
N GLU A 288 22.54 7.99 -39.46
CA GLU A 288 23.58 8.54 -40.30
C GLU A 288 23.71 7.62 -41.52
N GLY A 289 23.54 8.17 -42.73
CA GLY A 289 23.56 7.43 -43.99
C GLY A 289 22.20 7.15 -44.65
N ALA A 290 21.07 7.50 -44.03
CA ALA A 290 19.74 7.31 -44.64
C ALA A 290 19.54 8.16 -45.91
N GLU A 291 20.35 9.19 -46.13
CA GLU A 291 20.35 10.00 -47.33
C GLU A 291 21.08 9.33 -48.55
N LEU A 292 21.82 8.24 -48.28
CA LEU A 292 22.57 7.51 -49.33
C LEU A 292 21.74 6.38 -49.97
N ASP A 293 20.63 5.96 -49.36
CA ASP A 293 19.76 4.92 -49.89
C ASP A 293 18.72 5.44 -50.91
N ASP A 294 18.59 6.75 -51.09
CA ASP A 294 17.68 7.39 -52.04
C ASP A 294 18.37 7.83 -53.33
N ILE A 295 19.57 7.32 -53.64
CA ILE A 295 20.25 7.57 -54.93
C ILE A 295 19.89 6.43 -55.89
N PRO A 296 19.22 6.71 -57.04
CA PRO A 296 18.77 5.71 -57.98
C PRO A 296 19.92 4.98 -58.72
#